data_76efd52082bcb3aa3dfa0a84e059c739
#
_entry.id   76efd52082bcb3aa3dfa0a84e059c739
#
_cell.length_a   1.000
_cell.length_b   1.000
_cell.length_c   1.000
_cell.angle_alpha   90.00
_cell.angle_beta   90.00
_cell.angle_gamma   90.00
#
_symmetry.space_group_name_H-M   'P 1'
#
loop_
_entity.id
_entity.type
_entity.pdbx_description
1 polymer ?
#
loop_
_entity_poly.entity_id
_entity_poly.type
_entity_poly.pdbx_seq_one_letter_code
_entity_poly.pdbx_strand_id
1 'polypeptide(L)'
;MPSSDIHVSAVVVRNSRGEVLCVRKKGTALFQFPGGKPEFAESSLDAVIREVNEELGISLDAALLVPMGTYRAVAANEVGSDVVADLFYYSDSVQPVAAAEIAECAWVNPSVPNVKLAPLLKDEVFPELIANPVRSVAVFTGASSGRNHTNAILAEALGAGLAEQGVRMIYGGGKVGLMGAAADACLANGGCVIGVIPQNLVDGEIAHAGLSHLEIVDTMYQRKQRMSDLVDAYVCLPGGAGTLDEFFDAWTAQQLGLHRKPIALFGSSFWAPTVSMLKHMADEGFIRQDDVDTLIVADTVDELLVALNSWAAPCPKWN
;
A
#
# COMPACT_ATOMS: atom_id res chain seq x y z
N MET A 1 -28.84 -25.49 -18.05
CA MET A 1 -29.21 -24.07 -17.92
C MET A 1 -27.94 -23.30 -17.90
N PRO A 2 -27.80 -22.16 -18.59
CA PRO A 2 -26.61 -21.37 -18.43
C PRO A 2 -26.50 -20.98 -16.94
N SER A 3 -25.35 -21.22 -16.33
CA SER A 3 -25.03 -20.76 -14.99
C SER A 3 -25.13 -19.23 -14.97
N SER A 4 -25.94 -18.64 -14.10
CA SER A 4 -25.97 -17.21 -13.94
C SER A 4 -24.76 -16.82 -13.11
N ASP A 5 -23.87 -15.98 -13.65
CA ASP A 5 -22.77 -15.38 -12.90
C ASP A 5 -23.34 -14.56 -11.73
N ILE A 6 -22.71 -14.69 -10.58
CA ILE A 6 -23.04 -13.92 -9.39
C ILE A 6 -22.04 -12.76 -9.31
N HIS A 7 -22.52 -11.55 -9.61
CA HIS A 7 -21.69 -10.35 -9.51
C HIS A 7 -21.64 -9.85 -8.06
N VAL A 8 -20.44 -9.58 -7.57
CA VAL A 8 -20.19 -9.03 -6.23
C VAL A 8 -19.12 -7.94 -6.28
N SER A 9 -19.18 -7.03 -5.33
CA SER A 9 -18.13 -6.05 -5.06
C SER A 9 -17.58 -6.29 -3.67
N ALA A 10 -16.26 -6.39 -3.53
CA ALA A 10 -15.67 -6.70 -2.24
C ALA A 10 -14.34 -5.95 -2.03
N VAL A 11 -13.92 -5.85 -0.75
CA VAL A 11 -12.70 -5.15 -0.37
C VAL A 11 -11.66 -6.08 0.21
N VAL A 12 -10.41 -5.88 -0.19
CA VAL A 12 -9.21 -6.47 0.40
C VAL A 12 -8.59 -5.43 1.33
N VAL A 13 -8.68 -5.66 2.64
CA VAL A 13 -8.06 -4.82 3.67
C VAL A 13 -6.92 -5.59 4.30
N ARG A 14 -5.73 -4.99 4.41
CA ARG A 14 -4.57 -5.58 5.07
C ARG A 14 -4.17 -4.80 6.32
N ASN A 15 -3.81 -5.50 7.37
CA ASN A 15 -3.22 -4.88 8.55
C ASN A 15 -1.69 -4.74 8.42
N SER A 16 -1.05 -4.08 9.39
CA SER A 16 0.41 -3.87 9.42
C SER A 16 1.24 -5.16 9.49
N ARG A 17 0.62 -6.32 9.78
CA ARG A 17 1.26 -7.65 9.74
C ARG A 17 1.09 -8.36 8.41
N GLY A 18 0.41 -7.73 7.43
CA GLY A 18 0.13 -8.30 6.13
C GLY A 18 -1.04 -9.31 6.14
N GLU A 19 -1.76 -9.45 7.25
CA GLU A 19 -2.95 -10.29 7.34
C GLU A 19 -4.14 -9.58 6.68
N VAL A 20 -5.02 -10.36 6.05
CA VAL A 20 -6.17 -9.88 5.29
C VAL A 20 -7.44 -10.05 6.11
N LEU A 21 -8.30 -9.03 6.12
CA LEU A 21 -9.60 -9.09 6.77
C LEU A 21 -10.54 -10.01 5.97
N CYS A 22 -11.02 -11.04 6.65
CA CYS A 22 -11.99 -11.99 6.12
C CYS A 22 -13.21 -12.06 7.02
N VAL A 23 -14.37 -12.29 6.44
CA VAL A 23 -15.64 -12.42 7.15
C VAL A 23 -16.30 -13.75 6.87
N ARG A 24 -17.07 -14.26 7.82
CA ARG A 24 -17.89 -15.46 7.68
C ARG A 24 -19.35 -15.13 7.96
N LYS A 25 -20.23 -15.40 7.00
CA LYS A 25 -21.66 -15.17 7.17
C LYS A 25 -22.31 -16.24 8.04
N LYS A 26 -23.38 -15.86 8.74
CA LYS A 26 -24.20 -16.80 9.54
C LYS A 26 -24.68 -17.97 8.67
N GLY A 27 -24.55 -19.19 9.20
CA GLY A 27 -24.96 -20.40 8.48
C GLY A 27 -23.97 -20.90 7.43
N THR A 28 -22.83 -20.25 7.21
CA THR A 28 -21.78 -20.69 6.29
C THR A 28 -20.52 -21.15 7.02
N ALA A 29 -19.69 -21.97 6.36
CA ALA A 29 -18.44 -22.48 6.91
C ALA A 29 -17.19 -21.79 6.36
N LEU A 30 -17.32 -21.04 5.27
CA LEU A 30 -16.22 -20.44 4.52
C LEU A 30 -16.10 -18.96 4.81
N PHE A 31 -14.86 -18.50 4.96
CA PHE A 31 -14.50 -17.10 5.03
C PHE A 31 -14.37 -16.50 3.64
N GLN A 32 -14.84 -15.29 3.46
CA GLN A 32 -14.82 -14.51 2.22
C GLN A 32 -14.36 -13.07 2.49
N PHE A 33 -14.13 -12.28 1.44
CA PHE A 33 -13.91 -10.84 1.61
C PHE A 33 -15.20 -10.14 2.07
N PRO A 34 -15.10 -9.04 2.85
CA PRO A 34 -16.23 -8.17 3.13
C PRO A 34 -16.78 -7.57 1.83
N GLY A 35 -18.11 -7.58 1.67
CA GLY A 35 -18.78 -7.07 0.50
C GLY A 35 -20.00 -7.90 0.08
N GLY A 36 -20.65 -7.45 -0.99
CA GLY A 36 -21.89 -8.06 -1.43
C GLY A 36 -22.27 -7.75 -2.88
N LYS A 37 -23.55 -7.97 -3.21
CA LYS A 37 -24.07 -7.77 -4.56
C LYS A 37 -24.42 -6.30 -4.78
N PRO A 38 -23.96 -5.67 -5.89
CA PRO A 38 -24.45 -4.35 -6.26
C PRO A 38 -25.97 -4.33 -6.41
N GLU A 39 -26.62 -3.27 -5.96
CA GLU A 39 -28.03 -3.02 -6.20
C GLU A 39 -28.26 -2.55 -7.66
N PHE A 40 -29.53 -2.45 -8.05
CA PHE A 40 -29.87 -2.00 -9.41
C PHE A 40 -29.33 -0.58 -9.66
N ALA A 41 -28.54 -0.41 -10.71
CA ALA A 41 -27.85 0.83 -11.10
C ALA A 41 -26.80 1.34 -10.11
N GLU A 42 -26.38 0.55 -9.12
CA GLU A 42 -25.29 0.87 -8.21
C GLU A 42 -23.94 0.56 -8.85
N SER A 43 -22.94 1.44 -8.66
CA SER A 43 -21.58 1.15 -9.08
C SER A 43 -20.92 0.12 -8.14
N SER A 44 -19.91 -0.62 -8.64
CA SER A 44 -19.14 -1.55 -7.81
C SER A 44 -18.47 -0.84 -6.61
N LEU A 45 -18.05 0.41 -6.80
CA LEU A 45 -17.44 1.22 -5.73
C LEU A 45 -18.47 1.58 -4.64
N ASP A 46 -19.65 2.03 -5.03
CA ASP A 46 -20.71 2.39 -4.06
C ASP A 46 -21.19 1.15 -3.32
N ALA A 47 -21.35 0.03 -4.03
CA ALA A 47 -21.76 -1.25 -3.46
C ALA A 47 -20.78 -1.72 -2.36
N VAL A 48 -19.48 -1.71 -2.62
CA VAL A 48 -18.51 -2.15 -1.61
C VAL A 48 -18.51 -1.25 -0.38
N ILE A 49 -18.66 0.07 -0.54
CA ILE A 49 -18.75 1.02 0.59
C ILE A 49 -19.99 0.75 1.43
N ARG A 50 -21.15 0.59 0.80
CA ARG A 50 -22.42 0.29 1.46
C ARG A 50 -22.36 -1.04 2.21
N GLU A 51 -21.98 -2.11 1.52
CA GLU A 51 -21.94 -3.47 2.08
C GLU A 51 -20.98 -3.58 3.26
N VAL A 52 -19.77 -3.00 3.16
CA VAL A 52 -18.79 -3.01 4.26
C VAL A 52 -19.29 -2.23 5.46
N ASN A 53 -20.02 -1.13 5.23
CA ASN A 53 -20.64 -0.40 6.32
C ASN A 53 -21.73 -1.22 7.01
N GLU A 54 -22.60 -1.91 6.26
CA GLU A 54 -23.65 -2.77 6.79
C GLU A 54 -23.10 -4.00 7.52
N GLU A 55 -22.10 -4.67 6.95
CA GLU A 55 -21.52 -5.89 7.49
C GLU A 55 -20.61 -5.66 8.71
N LEU A 56 -19.86 -4.55 8.73
CA LEU A 56 -18.76 -4.32 9.67
C LEU A 56 -18.81 -2.98 10.41
N GLY A 57 -19.77 -2.10 10.09
CA GLY A 57 -19.84 -0.76 10.67
C GLY A 57 -18.68 0.16 10.27
N ILE A 58 -17.98 -0.14 9.17
CA ILE A 58 -16.81 0.61 8.69
C ILE A 58 -17.27 1.55 7.59
N SER A 59 -17.00 2.85 7.73
CA SER A 59 -17.11 3.82 6.64
C SER A 59 -15.82 3.88 5.87
N LEU A 60 -15.80 3.28 4.68
CA LEU A 60 -14.65 3.35 3.79
C LEU A 60 -14.60 4.72 3.10
N ASP A 61 -13.40 5.32 3.06
CA ASP A 61 -13.15 6.50 2.23
C ASP A 61 -12.94 6.07 0.78
N ALA A 62 -13.81 6.53 -0.12
CA ALA A 62 -13.74 6.22 -1.55
C ALA A 62 -12.38 6.59 -2.19
N ALA A 63 -11.73 7.65 -1.71
CA ALA A 63 -10.42 8.09 -2.20
C ALA A 63 -9.28 7.12 -1.85
N LEU A 64 -9.48 6.26 -0.86
CA LEU A 64 -8.51 5.25 -0.43
C LEU A 64 -8.78 3.86 -1.04
N LEU A 65 -9.88 3.70 -1.78
CA LEU A 65 -10.20 2.46 -2.49
C LEU A 65 -9.56 2.44 -3.87
N VAL A 66 -8.72 1.44 -4.12
CA VAL A 66 -8.05 1.25 -5.42
C VAL A 66 -8.57 0.00 -6.08
N PRO A 67 -9.08 0.07 -7.33
CA PRO A 67 -9.48 -1.13 -8.07
C PRO A 67 -8.31 -2.12 -8.19
N MET A 68 -8.55 -3.38 -7.86
CA MET A 68 -7.60 -4.47 -8.10
C MET A 68 -7.90 -5.19 -9.42
N GLY A 69 -9.13 -5.07 -9.92
CA GLY A 69 -9.62 -5.75 -11.10
C GLY A 69 -10.82 -6.66 -10.82
N THR A 70 -11.22 -7.41 -11.85
CA THR A 70 -12.33 -8.34 -11.79
C THR A 70 -11.81 -9.78 -11.75
N TYR A 71 -12.21 -10.54 -10.75
CA TYR A 71 -11.80 -11.93 -10.52
C TYR A 71 -12.99 -12.87 -10.70
N ARG A 72 -12.71 -14.11 -11.12
CA ARG A 72 -13.74 -15.13 -11.31
C ARG A 72 -13.35 -16.41 -10.57
N ALA A 73 -14.29 -16.97 -9.83
CA ALA A 73 -14.11 -18.25 -9.14
C ALA A 73 -15.44 -19.00 -9.02
N VAL A 74 -15.37 -20.28 -8.72
CA VAL A 74 -16.58 -21.08 -8.43
C VAL A 74 -17.28 -20.53 -7.18
N ALA A 75 -18.61 -20.40 -7.24
CA ALA A 75 -19.39 -19.91 -6.12
C ALA A 75 -19.32 -20.89 -4.92
N ALA A 76 -19.04 -20.34 -3.73
CA ALA A 76 -18.87 -21.14 -2.52
C ALA A 76 -20.17 -21.80 -2.03
N ASN A 77 -21.33 -21.15 -2.27
CA ASN A 77 -22.62 -21.54 -1.70
C ASN A 77 -23.69 -21.86 -2.76
N GLU A 78 -23.40 -21.70 -4.05
CA GLU A 78 -24.36 -21.92 -5.14
C GLU A 78 -23.75 -22.87 -6.18
N VAL A 79 -24.17 -24.14 -6.13
CA VAL A 79 -23.64 -25.20 -7.00
C VAL A 79 -23.94 -24.91 -8.47
N GLY A 80 -22.89 -24.85 -9.29
CA GLY A 80 -23.02 -24.65 -10.74
C GLY A 80 -23.05 -23.18 -11.17
N SER A 81 -22.75 -22.24 -10.28
CA SER A 81 -22.59 -20.82 -10.57
C SER A 81 -21.16 -20.38 -10.33
N ASP A 82 -20.72 -19.33 -11.03
CA ASP A 82 -19.45 -18.63 -10.77
C ASP A 82 -19.73 -17.31 -10.07
N VAL A 83 -18.78 -16.89 -9.21
CA VAL A 83 -18.70 -15.53 -8.67
C VAL A 83 -17.79 -14.71 -9.58
N VAL A 84 -18.27 -13.55 -9.99
CA VAL A 84 -17.50 -12.50 -10.66
C VAL A 84 -17.40 -11.34 -9.70
N ALA A 85 -16.20 -11.10 -9.19
CA ALA A 85 -15.95 -10.13 -8.11
C ALA A 85 -15.14 -8.95 -8.62
N ASP A 86 -15.69 -7.74 -8.49
CA ASP A 86 -14.92 -6.50 -8.60
C ASP A 86 -14.26 -6.23 -7.25
N LEU A 87 -12.93 -6.31 -7.20
CA LEU A 87 -12.18 -6.16 -5.96
C LEU A 87 -11.52 -4.80 -5.87
N PHE A 88 -11.52 -4.26 -4.65
CA PHE A 88 -10.86 -3.02 -4.29
C PHE A 88 -9.87 -3.26 -3.16
N TYR A 89 -8.68 -2.69 -3.25
CA TYR A 89 -7.71 -2.66 -2.15
C TYR A 89 -7.94 -1.41 -1.30
N TYR A 90 -7.98 -1.58 0.01
CA TYR A 90 -8.10 -0.48 0.97
C TYR A 90 -6.90 -0.47 1.91
N SER A 91 -6.16 0.62 1.94
CA SER A 91 -4.87 0.71 2.64
C SER A 91 -4.94 1.32 4.02
N ASP A 92 -6.10 1.77 4.47
CA ASP A 92 -6.20 2.32 5.82
C ASP A 92 -6.53 1.26 6.87
N SER A 93 -6.18 1.54 8.12
CA SER A 93 -6.51 0.69 9.24
C SER A 93 -8.01 0.70 9.53
N VAL A 94 -8.57 -0.46 9.82
CA VAL A 94 -9.99 -0.60 10.14
C VAL A 94 -10.18 -1.35 11.46
N GLN A 95 -11.29 -1.07 12.14
CA GLN A 95 -11.72 -1.78 13.34
C GLN A 95 -13.05 -2.49 13.01
N PRO A 96 -13.00 -3.76 12.52
CA PRO A 96 -14.21 -4.45 12.11
C PRO A 96 -15.04 -4.89 13.32
N VAL A 97 -16.33 -4.61 13.26
CA VAL A 97 -17.33 -5.11 14.21
C VAL A 97 -18.36 -5.91 13.45
N ALA A 98 -18.41 -7.23 13.68
CA ALA A 98 -19.37 -8.10 13.00
C ALA A 98 -20.80 -7.62 13.24
N ALA A 99 -21.52 -7.30 12.19
CA ALA A 99 -22.91 -6.82 12.22
C ALA A 99 -23.75 -7.56 11.16
N ALA A 100 -25.02 -7.21 11.06
CA ALA A 100 -25.96 -7.76 10.09
C ALA A 100 -25.89 -9.30 9.99
N GLU A 101 -25.48 -9.81 8.85
CA GLU A 101 -25.40 -11.24 8.55
C GLU A 101 -24.02 -11.87 8.87
N ILE A 102 -23.06 -11.08 9.33
CA ILE A 102 -21.72 -11.58 9.67
C ILE A 102 -21.74 -12.28 11.04
N ALA A 103 -21.21 -13.50 11.06
CA ALA A 103 -21.04 -14.28 12.28
C ALA A 103 -19.67 -14.07 12.93
N GLU A 104 -18.64 -13.78 12.11
CA GLU A 104 -17.26 -13.73 12.56
C GLU A 104 -16.38 -12.90 11.60
N CYS A 105 -15.46 -12.12 12.16
CA CYS A 105 -14.38 -11.46 11.43
C CYS A 105 -13.05 -12.08 11.86
N ALA A 106 -12.14 -12.28 10.91
CA ALA A 106 -10.80 -12.81 11.17
C ALA A 106 -9.75 -12.09 10.33
N TRP A 107 -8.60 -11.84 10.94
CA TRP A 107 -7.40 -11.45 10.22
C TRP A 107 -6.63 -12.72 9.84
N VAL A 108 -6.46 -12.95 8.54
CA VAL A 108 -5.95 -14.20 7.99
C VAL A 108 -4.63 -13.94 7.26
N ASN A 109 -3.59 -14.69 7.62
CA ASN A 109 -2.33 -14.68 6.88
C ASN A 109 -2.51 -15.42 5.55
N PRO A 110 -2.34 -14.77 4.38
CA PRO A 110 -2.51 -15.41 3.08
C PRO A 110 -1.60 -16.63 2.88
N SER A 111 -0.37 -16.60 3.38
CA SER A 111 0.60 -17.68 3.22
C SER A 111 0.32 -18.91 4.09
N VAL A 112 -0.34 -18.72 5.24
CA VAL A 112 -0.65 -19.80 6.20
C VAL A 112 -2.06 -19.58 6.75
N PRO A 113 -3.11 -19.78 5.93
CA PRO A 113 -4.48 -19.57 6.38
C PRO A 113 -4.86 -20.58 7.49
N ASN A 114 -5.42 -20.07 8.57
CA ASN A 114 -5.86 -20.86 9.72
C ASN A 114 -7.39 -21.09 9.75
N VAL A 115 -8.08 -20.67 8.69
CA VAL A 115 -9.54 -20.77 8.48
C VAL A 115 -9.86 -21.39 7.13
N LYS A 116 -11.10 -21.88 6.95
CA LYS A 116 -11.56 -22.37 5.65
C LYS A 116 -11.96 -21.20 4.75
N LEU A 117 -11.33 -21.09 3.59
CA LEU A 117 -11.52 -19.98 2.65
C LEU A 117 -12.48 -20.35 1.52
N ALA A 118 -13.23 -19.37 1.04
CA ALA A 118 -13.96 -19.46 -0.23
C ALA A 118 -12.98 -19.56 -1.42
N PRO A 119 -13.37 -20.21 -2.54
CA PRO A 119 -12.48 -20.40 -3.69
C PRO A 119 -11.85 -19.10 -4.21
N LEU A 120 -12.60 -18.01 -4.30
CA LEU A 120 -12.09 -16.70 -4.73
C LEU A 120 -10.85 -16.25 -3.94
N LEU A 121 -10.89 -16.39 -2.61
CA LEU A 121 -9.77 -16.02 -1.75
C LEU A 121 -8.59 -16.97 -1.94
N LYS A 122 -8.89 -18.27 -1.86
CA LYS A 122 -7.88 -19.32 -1.80
C LYS A 122 -7.13 -19.49 -3.11
N ASP A 123 -7.89 -19.54 -4.22
CA ASP A 123 -7.36 -20.02 -5.49
C ASP A 123 -6.95 -18.86 -6.43
N GLU A 124 -7.52 -17.65 -6.23
CA GLU A 124 -7.25 -16.48 -7.07
C GLU A 124 -6.47 -15.38 -6.34
N VAL A 125 -7.04 -14.82 -5.27
CA VAL A 125 -6.54 -13.56 -4.70
C VAL A 125 -5.36 -13.75 -3.75
N PHE A 126 -5.39 -14.74 -2.85
CA PHE A 126 -4.27 -14.97 -1.92
C PHE A 126 -2.97 -15.33 -2.63
N PRO A 127 -2.94 -16.18 -3.68
CA PRO A 127 -1.72 -16.39 -4.47
C PRO A 127 -1.15 -15.10 -5.05
N GLU A 128 -2.00 -14.21 -5.56
CA GLU A 128 -1.57 -12.90 -6.08
C GLU A 128 -1.01 -12.00 -4.98
N LEU A 129 -1.68 -11.91 -3.82
CA LEU A 129 -1.23 -11.11 -2.69
C LEU A 129 0.10 -11.62 -2.09
N ILE A 130 0.38 -12.91 -2.23
CA ILE A 130 1.66 -13.52 -1.83
C ILE A 130 2.75 -13.18 -2.84
N ALA A 131 2.44 -13.26 -4.14
CA ALA A 131 3.39 -12.97 -5.21
C ALA A 131 3.72 -11.47 -5.31
N ASN A 132 2.70 -10.61 -5.10
CA ASN A 132 2.82 -9.16 -5.21
C ASN A 132 2.28 -8.48 -3.94
N PRO A 133 3.01 -8.54 -2.80
CA PRO A 133 2.53 -8.02 -1.53
C PRO A 133 2.50 -6.49 -1.45
N VAL A 134 3.24 -5.78 -2.30
CA VAL A 134 3.34 -4.31 -2.27
C VAL A 134 2.33 -3.69 -3.23
N ARG A 135 1.34 -2.99 -2.69
CA ARG A 135 0.27 -2.28 -3.42
C ARG A 135 0.32 -0.77 -3.22
N SER A 136 1.13 -0.32 -2.26
CA SER A 136 1.28 1.10 -1.93
C SER A 136 2.68 1.40 -1.42
N VAL A 137 3.24 2.54 -1.82
CA VAL A 137 4.58 2.98 -1.38
C VAL A 137 4.58 4.42 -0.89
N ALA A 138 5.28 4.67 0.21
CA ALA A 138 5.64 6.04 0.60
C ALA A 138 6.86 6.47 -0.20
N VAL A 139 6.77 7.59 -0.90
CA VAL A 139 7.88 8.17 -1.65
C VAL A 139 8.45 9.36 -0.87
N PHE A 140 9.64 9.20 -0.33
CA PHE A 140 10.42 10.25 0.32
C PHE A 140 11.38 10.86 -0.69
N THR A 141 11.34 12.18 -0.86
CA THR A 141 12.14 12.84 -1.89
C THR A 141 12.34 14.33 -1.61
N GLY A 142 13.24 14.97 -2.37
CA GLY A 142 13.56 16.38 -2.20
C GLY A 142 12.46 17.32 -2.70
N ALA A 143 12.21 18.39 -1.95
CA ALA A 143 11.44 19.56 -2.40
C ALA A 143 12.17 20.38 -3.48
N SER A 144 13.41 20.01 -3.82
CA SER A 144 14.22 20.59 -4.89
C SER A 144 14.59 19.51 -5.89
N SER A 145 14.68 19.86 -7.17
CA SER A 145 15.13 18.93 -8.24
C SER A 145 16.63 18.64 -8.18
N GLY A 146 17.38 19.34 -7.32
CA GLY A 146 18.84 19.27 -7.32
C GLY A 146 19.45 19.91 -8.56
N ARG A 147 20.77 19.75 -8.71
CA ARG A 147 21.52 20.30 -9.87
C ARG A 147 21.56 19.33 -11.06
N ASN A 148 21.36 18.05 -10.81
CA ASN A 148 21.44 17.03 -11.84
C ASN A 148 20.05 16.70 -12.38
N HIS A 149 19.85 16.97 -13.67
CA HIS A 149 18.59 16.67 -14.37
C HIS A 149 18.19 15.20 -14.34
N THR A 150 19.14 14.28 -14.16
CA THR A 150 18.84 12.85 -14.03
C THR A 150 17.96 12.52 -12.83
N ASN A 151 18.00 13.36 -11.78
CA ASN A 151 17.13 13.15 -10.62
C ASN A 151 15.64 13.35 -10.94
N ALA A 152 15.32 14.35 -11.81
CA ALA A 152 13.94 14.56 -12.25
C ALA A 152 13.47 13.39 -13.14
N ILE A 153 14.29 12.95 -14.09
CA ILE A 153 14.01 11.77 -14.93
C ILE A 153 13.77 10.53 -14.08
N LEU A 154 14.57 10.33 -13.04
CA LEU A 154 14.41 9.21 -12.11
C LEU A 154 13.09 9.28 -11.33
N ALA A 155 12.70 10.48 -10.88
CA ALA A 155 11.44 10.71 -10.18
C ALA A 155 10.22 10.49 -11.09
N GLU A 156 10.29 11.00 -12.33
CA GLU A 156 9.27 10.79 -13.35
C GLU A 156 9.13 9.30 -13.71
N ALA A 157 10.25 8.59 -13.90
CA ALA A 157 10.25 7.16 -14.19
C ALA A 157 9.64 6.35 -13.03
N LEU A 158 9.95 6.69 -11.78
CA LEU A 158 9.32 6.06 -10.63
C LEU A 158 7.81 6.27 -10.63
N GLY A 159 7.35 7.53 -10.79
CA GLY A 159 5.93 7.85 -10.79
C GLY A 159 5.16 7.12 -11.88
N ALA A 160 5.66 7.15 -13.11
CA ALA A 160 5.06 6.45 -14.26
C ALA A 160 5.01 4.93 -14.04
N GLY A 161 6.13 4.32 -13.63
CA GLY A 161 6.19 2.88 -13.43
C GLY A 161 5.32 2.38 -12.26
N LEU A 162 5.17 3.15 -11.18
CA LEU A 162 4.22 2.83 -10.12
C LEU A 162 2.78 2.80 -10.65
N ALA A 163 2.40 3.78 -11.48
CA ALA A 163 1.08 3.84 -12.10
C ALA A 163 0.83 2.64 -13.03
N GLU A 164 1.79 2.30 -13.91
CA GLU A 164 1.71 1.17 -14.83
C GLU A 164 1.52 -0.18 -14.11
N GLN A 165 2.09 -0.33 -12.91
CA GLN A 165 1.97 -1.53 -12.08
C GLN A 165 0.82 -1.47 -11.07
N GLY A 166 -0.03 -0.44 -11.13
CA GLY A 166 -1.17 -0.28 -10.22
C GLY A 166 -0.77 -0.09 -8.74
N VAL A 167 0.47 0.36 -8.49
CA VAL A 167 0.99 0.64 -7.15
C VAL A 167 0.69 2.10 -6.78
N ARG A 168 0.00 2.30 -5.67
CA ARG A 168 -0.34 3.62 -5.18
C ARG A 168 0.88 4.36 -4.63
N MET A 169 0.99 5.63 -4.98
CA MET A 169 2.01 6.53 -4.45
C MET A 169 1.46 7.37 -3.28
N ILE A 170 2.09 7.30 -2.12
CA ILE A 170 1.83 8.17 -0.98
C ILE A 170 3.06 9.06 -0.77
N TYR A 171 2.88 10.37 -0.60
CA TYR A 171 4.02 11.28 -0.45
C TYR A 171 3.65 12.55 0.34
N GLY A 172 4.59 13.48 0.45
CA GLY A 172 4.44 14.69 1.24
C GLY A 172 3.49 15.77 0.72
N GLY A 173 2.75 15.53 -0.36
CA GLY A 173 1.70 16.43 -0.85
C GLY A 173 2.18 17.69 -1.57
N GLY A 174 3.49 17.91 -1.72
CA GLY A 174 4.05 19.13 -2.34
C GLY A 174 4.14 19.05 -3.86
N LYS A 175 3.93 20.20 -4.54
CA LYS A 175 4.02 20.32 -6.01
C LYS A 175 5.42 20.66 -6.54
N VAL A 176 6.41 20.82 -5.67
CA VAL A 176 7.73 21.35 -6.04
C VAL A 176 8.81 20.28 -6.10
N GLY A 177 9.86 20.52 -6.89
CA GLY A 177 11.04 19.65 -6.98
C GLY A 177 10.71 18.25 -7.47
N LEU A 178 11.41 17.26 -6.93
CA LEU A 178 11.21 15.85 -7.27
C LEU A 178 9.87 15.32 -6.78
N MET A 179 9.28 15.92 -5.74
CA MET A 179 7.94 15.58 -5.24
C MET A 179 6.89 15.77 -6.34
N GLY A 180 6.86 16.99 -6.93
CA GLY A 180 5.94 17.29 -8.03
C GLY A 180 6.19 16.41 -9.25
N ALA A 181 7.45 16.24 -9.65
CA ALA A 181 7.81 15.45 -10.82
C ALA A 181 7.31 13.99 -10.72
N ALA A 182 7.51 13.33 -9.57
CA ALA A 182 7.03 11.97 -9.37
C ALA A 182 5.50 11.89 -9.33
N ALA A 183 4.84 12.83 -8.64
CA ALA A 183 3.38 12.85 -8.53
C ALA A 183 2.71 13.12 -9.88
N ASP A 184 3.19 14.12 -10.63
CA ASP A 184 2.68 14.46 -11.96
C ASP A 184 2.81 13.30 -12.94
N ALA A 185 3.96 12.62 -12.94
CA ALA A 185 4.19 11.46 -13.81
C ALA A 185 3.27 10.27 -13.44
N CYS A 186 3.05 10.02 -12.16
CA CYS A 186 2.13 8.98 -11.71
C CYS A 186 0.69 9.29 -12.16
N LEU A 187 0.20 10.51 -11.93
CA LEU A 187 -1.13 10.96 -12.32
C LEU A 187 -1.33 10.92 -13.84
N ALA A 188 -0.33 11.40 -14.62
CA ALA A 188 -0.38 11.40 -16.07
C ALA A 188 -0.50 10.00 -16.69
N ASN A 189 -0.04 8.96 -15.99
CA ASN A 189 -0.17 7.56 -16.37
C ASN A 189 -1.37 6.85 -15.71
N GLY A 190 -2.34 7.61 -15.17
CA GLY A 190 -3.56 7.08 -14.59
C GLY A 190 -3.39 6.45 -13.20
N GLY A 191 -2.25 6.69 -12.55
CA GLY A 191 -1.98 6.20 -11.20
C GLY A 191 -2.73 6.97 -10.10
N CYS A 192 -2.78 6.39 -8.92
CA CYS A 192 -3.37 7.00 -7.73
C CYS A 192 -2.29 7.60 -6.85
N VAL A 193 -2.40 8.90 -6.56
CA VAL A 193 -1.45 9.65 -5.72
C VAL A 193 -2.17 10.29 -4.54
N ILE A 194 -1.71 9.97 -3.33
CA ILE A 194 -2.20 10.55 -2.08
C ILE A 194 -1.10 11.43 -1.48
N GLY A 195 -1.44 12.69 -1.24
CA GLY A 195 -0.59 13.62 -0.52
C GLY A 195 -0.96 13.68 0.95
N VAL A 196 0.01 13.66 1.85
CA VAL A 196 -0.20 13.93 3.28
C VAL A 196 0.64 15.16 3.66
N ILE A 197 -0.04 16.24 4.03
CA ILE A 197 0.62 17.55 4.21
C ILE A 197 0.14 18.23 5.50
N PRO A 198 1.04 18.85 6.28
CA PRO A 198 0.65 19.69 7.40
C PRO A 198 -0.01 21.00 6.95
N GLN A 199 -1.00 21.47 7.71
CA GLN A 199 -1.77 22.69 7.41
C GLN A 199 -0.87 23.91 7.12
N ASN A 200 0.19 24.11 7.90
CA ASN A 200 1.12 25.23 7.72
C ASN A 200 1.85 25.22 6.36
N LEU A 201 2.00 24.06 5.73
CA LEU A 201 2.60 23.96 4.38
C LEU A 201 1.55 24.16 3.27
N VAL A 202 0.28 23.84 3.55
CA VAL A 202 -0.83 24.22 2.66
C VAL A 202 -0.95 25.73 2.57
N ASP A 203 -0.90 26.41 3.72
CA ASP A 203 -0.97 27.88 3.82
C ASP A 203 0.20 28.55 3.06
N GLY A 204 1.34 27.87 2.94
CA GLY A 204 2.49 28.29 2.14
C GLY A 204 2.35 28.06 0.62
N GLU A 205 1.18 27.65 0.13
CA GLU A 205 0.90 27.36 -1.29
C GLU A 205 1.80 26.26 -1.92
N ILE A 206 2.29 25.35 -1.10
CA ILE A 206 3.17 24.25 -1.54
C ILE A 206 2.36 23.02 -1.96
N ALA A 207 1.11 22.91 -1.54
CA ALA A 207 0.26 21.76 -1.81
C ALA A 207 0.00 21.55 -3.31
N HIS A 208 -0.08 20.31 -3.71
CA HIS A 208 -0.36 19.91 -5.09
C HIS A 208 -1.88 19.78 -5.30
N ALA A 209 -2.46 20.63 -6.16
CA ALA A 209 -3.92 20.69 -6.35
C ALA A 209 -4.51 19.57 -7.21
N GLY A 210 -3.69 18.81 -7.94
CA GLY A 210 -4.13 17.78 -8.89
C GLY A 210 -4.11 16.35 -8.36
N LEU A 211 -3.91 16.14 -7.07
CA LEU A 211 -3.81 14.81 -6.48
C LEU A 211 -5.14 14.04 -6.50
N SER A 212 -5.07 12.71 -6.50
CA SER A 212 -6.24 11.86 -6.31
C SER A 212 -6.89 12.12 -4.95
N HIS A 213 -6.06 12.33 -3.91
CA HIS A 213 -6.49 12.72 -2.57
C HIS A 213 -5.40 13.54 -1.88
N LEU A 214 -5.82 14.54 -1.10
CA LEU A 214 -4.93 15.34 -0.24
C LEU A 214 -5.44 15.29 1.20
N GLU A 215 -4.67 14.67 2.07
CA GLU A 215 -4.95 14.60 3.50
C GLU A 215 -4.16 15.68 4.25
N ILE A 216 -4.87 16.50 5.00
CA ILE A 216 -4.28 17.59 5.78
C ILE A 216 -4.17 17.14 7.23
N VAL A 217 -2.99 17.32 7.82
CA VAL A 217 -2.68 16.95 9.20
C VAL A 217 -2.14 18.16 9.97
N ASP A 218 -2.10 18.09 11.31
CA ASP A 218 -1.67 19.23 12.12
C ASP A 218 -0.16 19.37 12.22
N THR A 219 0.58 18.24 12.23
CA THR A 219 2.01 18.24 12.54
C THR A 219 2.83 17.36 11.58
N MET A 220 4.14 17.61 11.49
CA MET A 220 5.07 16.76 10.76
C MET A 220 5.14 15.32 11.33
N TYR A 221 4.91 15.15 12.62
CA TYR A 221 4.85 13.82 13.23
C TYR A 221 3.63 13.05 12.73
N GLN A 222 2.45 13.66 12.78
CA GLN A 222 1.22 13.07 12.25
C GLN A 222 1.35 12.73 10.76
N ARG A 223 2.02 13.60 9.96
CA ARG A 223 2.29 13.33 8.54
C ARG A 223 3.09 12.03 8.35
N LYS A 224 4.23 11.89 9.05
CA LYS A 224 5.08 10.69 8.93
C LYS A 224 4.32 9.43 9.38
N GLN A 225 3.61 9.52 10.50
CA GLN A 225 2.79 8.42 11.00
C GLN A 225 1.72 8.03 9.98
N ARG A 226 0.98 9.01 9.46
CA ARG A 226 -0.09 8.77 8.50
C ARG A 226 0.41 8.19 7.19
N MET A 227 1.52 8.69 6.64
CA MET A 227 2.17 8.09 5.48
C MET A 227 2.56 6.63 5.77
N SER A 228 3.09 6.36 6.95
CA SER A 228 3.43 5.00 7.36
C SER A 228 2.20 4.08 7.43
N ASP A 229 1.06 4.55 7.92
CA ASP A 229 -0.15 3.73 8.07
C ASP A 229 -0.73 3.31 6.71
N LEU A 230 -0.55 4.13 5.67
CA LEU A 230 -1.14 3.95 4.34
C LEU A 230 -0.34 3.05 3.39
N VAL A 231 0.87 2.59 3.75
CA VAL A 231 1.80 1.97 2.79
C VAL A 231 2.26 0.56 3.17
N ASP A 232 2.64 -0.19 2.15
CA ASP A 232 3.26 -1.51 2.28
C ASP A 232 4.79 -1.43 2.23
N ALA A 233 5.37 -0.34 1.66
CA ALA A 233 6.80 -0.17 1.49
C ALA A 233 7.20 1.31 1.45
N TYR A 234 8.51 1.58 1.57
CA TYR A 234 9.08 2.91 1.46
C TYR A 234 10.10 2.98 0.33
N VAL A 235 10.08 4.07 -0.42
CA VAL A 235 11.02 4.35 -1.52
C VAL A 235 11.60 5.74 -1.34
N CYS A 236 12.93 5.83 -1.24
CA CYS A 236 13.65 7.08 -1.11
C CYS A 236 14.29 7.48 -2.44
N LEU A 237 13.78 8.50 -3.09
CA LEU A 237 14.40 9.21 -4.20
C LEU A 237 15.50 10.15 -3.68
N PRO A 238 16.39 10.69 -4.55
CA PRO A 238 17.33 11.73 -4.16
C PRO A 238 16.66 12.87 -3.40
N GLY A 239 17.32 13.32 -2.31
CA GLY A 239 16.78 14.39 -1.48
C GLY A 239 17.77 14.93 -0.46
N GLY A 240 17.30 15.84 0.36
CA GLY A 240 18.10 16.50 1.41
C GLY A 240 17.85 15.92 2.79
N ALA A 241 18.04 16.79 3.79
CA ALA A 241 17.90 16.43 5.21
C ALA A 241 16.51 15.91 5.57
N GLY A 242 15.43 16.46 4.97
CA GLY A 242 14.07 15.98 5.20
C GLY A 242 13.87 14.55 4.71
N THR A 243 14.42 14.21 3.54
CA THR A 243 14.35 12.84 2.99
C THR A 243 15.16 11.87 3.87
N LEU A 244 16.31 12.29 4.40
CA LEU A 244 17.09 11.49 5.35
C LEU A 244 16.37 11.33 6.70
N ASP A 245 15.69 12.37 7.21
CA ASP A 245 14.87 12.28 8.41
C ASP A 245 13.75 11.24 8.26
N GLU A 246 13.01 11.28 7.14
CA GLU A 246 11.97 10.31 6.84
C GLU A 246 12.54 8.89 6.67
N PHE A 247 13.67 8.75 5.98
CA PHE A 247 14.36 7.47 5.80
C PHE A 247 14.79 6.86 7.14
N PHE A 248 15.51 7.63 7.99
CA PHE A 248 15.99 7.11 9.26
C PHE A 248 14.88 6.84 10.25
N ASP A 249 13.78 7.61 10.22
CA ASP A 249 12.60 7.36 11.04
C ASP A 249 11.98 6.00 10.70
N ALA A 250 11.71 5.74 9.41
CA ALA A 250 11.18 4.48 8.93
C ALA A 250 12.15 3.31 9.19
N TRP A 251 13.44 3.49 8.91
CA TRP A 251 14.42 2.43 9.08
C TRP A 251 14.69 2.08 10.55
N THR A 252 14.71 3.06 11.42
CA THR A 252 14.82 2.84 12.87
C THR A 252 13.59 2.08 13.39
N ALA A 253 12.39 2.47 12.97
CA ALA A 253 11.16 1.78 13.33
C ALA A 253 11.17 0.30 12.87
N GLN A 254 11.70 0.02 11.67
CA GLN A 254 11.87 -1.34 11.16
C GLN A 254 12.84 -2.16 12.04
N GLN A 255 14.01 -1.60 12.40
CA GLN A 255 14.99 -2.25 13.27
C GLN A 255 14.42 -2.58 14.66
N LEU A 256 13.54 -1.72 15.17
CA LEU A 256 12.84 -1.91 16.44
C LEU A 256 11.66 -2.91 16.33
N GLY A 257 11.32 -3.37 15.13
CA GLY A 257 10.22 -4.30 14.90
C GLY A 257 8.83 -3.66 14.98
N LEU A 258 8.74 -2.32 14.91
CA LEU A 258 7.47 -1.60 14.91
C LEU A 258 6.69 -1.78 13.60
N HIS A 259 7.39 -2.07 12.51
CA HIS A 259 6.81 -2.52 11.26
C HIS A 259 7.75 -3.49 10.51
N ARG A 260 7.21 -4.17 9.49
CA ARG A 260 7.92 -5.14 8.66
C ARG A 260 7.82 -4.78 7.18
N LYS A 261 7.97 -3.50 6.86
CA LYS A 261 7.84 -2.96 5.49
C LYS A 261 9.22 -2.78 4.89
N PRO A 262 9.46 -3.21 3.62
CA PRO A 262 10.73 -2.97 2.94
C PRO A 262 11.01 -1.49 2.72
N ILE A 263 12.30 -1.15 2.66
CA ILE A 263 12.78 0.21 2.41
C ILE A 263 13.76 0.17 1.25
N ALA A 264 13.55 1.01 0.26
CA ALA A 264 14.38 1.10 -0.92
C ALA A 264 14.99 2.50 -1.11
N LEU A 265 16.25 2.52 -1.52
CA LEU A 265 16.99 3.69 -1.99
C LEU A 265 17.00 3.64 -3.52
N PHE A 266 16.24 4.51 -4.18
CA PHE A 266 16.10 4.53 -5.63
C PHE A 266 17.02 5.58 -6.24
N GLY A 267 17.94 5.14 -7.13
CA GLY A 267 19.03 5.93 -7.69
C GLY A 267 20.36 5.66 -7.00
N SER A 268 20.96 4.52 -7.29
CA SER A 268 22.16 3.99 -6.63
C SER A 268 23.32 4.99 -6.58
N SER A 269 23.55 5.73 -7.67
CA SER A 269 24.65 6.71 -7.76
C SER A 269 24.52 7.85 -6.75
N PHE A 270 23.31 8.31 -6.46
CA PHE A 270 23.07 9.33 -5.45
C PHE A 270 23.25 8.77 -4.03
N TRP A 271 22.76 7.55 -3.80
CA TRP A 271 22.75 6.93 -2.48
C TRP A 271 24.06 6.25 -2.08
N ALA A 272 25.01 6.06 -3.01
CA ALA A 272 26.31 5.39 -2.73
C ALA A 272 27.05 5.96 -1.52
N PRO A 273 27.17 7.29 -1.30
CA PRO A 273 27.80 7.82 -0.09
C PRO A 273 27.06 7.46 1.20
N THR A 274 25.73 7.47 1.18
CA THR A 274 24.90 7.10 2.33
C THR A 274 25.07 5.61 2.65
N VAL A 275 25.02 4.73 1.66
CA VAL A 275 25.26 3.29 1.85
C VAL A 275 26.65 3.03 2.41
N SER A 276 27.68 3.76 1.94
CA SER A 276 29.04 3.68 2.49
C SER A 276 29.11 4.11 3.95
N MET A 277 28.38 5.18 4.33
CA MET A 277 28.27 5.62 5.72
C MET A 277 27.59 4.56 6.60
N LEU A 278 26.51 3.94 6.12
CA LEU A 278 25.81 2.90 6.87
C LEU A 278 26.68 1.65 7.07
N LYS A 279 27.43 1.23 6.05
CA LYS A 279 28.41 0.14 6.16
C LYS A 279 29.48 0.46 7.19
N HIS A 280 30.02 1.68 7.18
CA HIS A 280 30.98 2.10 8.19
C HIS A 280 30.40 2.05 9.61
N MET A 281 29.14 2.46 9.81
CA MET A 281 28.47 2.33 11.11
C MET A 281 28.32 0.86 11.54
N ALA A 282 28.12 -0.07 10.59
CA ALA A 282 28.07 -1.50 10.88
C ALA A 282 29.47 -2.04 11.26
N ASP A 283 30.50 -1.65 10.52
CA ASP A 283 31.90 -2.03 10.81
C ASP A 283 32.34 -1.56 12.21
N GLU A 284 31.89 -0.38 12.62
CA GLU A 284 32.13 0.18 13.97
C GLU A 284 31.19 -0.41 15.05
N GLY A 285 30.24 -1.27 14.68
CA GLY A 285 29.34 -1.97 15.60
C GLY A 285 28.16 -1.16 16.15
N PHE A 286 27.84 0.01 15.56
CA PHE A 286 26.68 0.81 15.96
C PHE A 286 25.35 0.30 15.43
N ILE A 287 25.36 -0.39 14.28
CA ILE A 287 24.21 -1.04 13.67
C ILE A 287 24.58 -2.46 13.24
N ARG A 288 23.60 -3.32 12.99
CA ARG A 288 23.86 -4.68 12.51
C ARG A 288 24.09 -4.66 11.00
N GLN A 289 24.99 -5.52 10.51
CA GLN A 289 25.20 -5.72 9.07
C GLN A 289 23.90 -6.16 8.38
N ASP A 290 23.15 -7.07 8.99
CA ASP A 290 21.85 -7.56 8.47
C ASP A 290 20.87 -6.40 8.21
N ASP A 291 20.84 -5.36 9.05
CA ASP A 291 19.98 -4.20 8.85
C ASP A 291 20.39 -3.40 7.60
N VAL A 292 21.68 -3.34 7.29
CA VAL A 292 22.19 -2.68 6.07
C VAL A 292 21.91 -3.54 4.83
N ASP A 293 22.12 -4.85 4.94
CA ASP A 293 21.97 -5.80 3.83
C ASP A 293 20.51 -5.97 3.39
N THR A 294 19.55 -5.64 4.26
CA THR A 294 18.12 -5.67 3.93
C THR A 294 17.62 -4.40 3.23
N LEU A 295 18.43 -3.33 3.15
CA LEU A 295 18.10 -2.16 2.36
C LEU A 295 18.17 -2.48 0.87
N ILE A 296 17.10 -2.19 0.16
CA ILE A 296 17.03 -2.34 -1.29
C ILE A 296 17.72 -1.12 -1.94
N VAL A 297 18.55 -1.36 -2.95
CA VAL A 297 19.11 -0.31 -3.82
C VAL A 297 18.77 -0.67 -5.25
N ALA A 298 18.07 0.20 -5.96
CA ALA A 298 17.60 -0.05 -7.31
C ALA A 298 17.72 1.21 -8.18
N ASP A 299 17.86 1.01 -9.49
CA ASP A 299 17.96 2.06 -10.50
C ASP A 299 16.79 2.04 -11.51
N THR A 300 16.04 0.95 -11.56
CA THR A 300 14.85 0.80 -12.41
C THR A 300 13.64 0.38 -11.59
N VAL A 301 12.43 0.71 -12.10
CA VAL A 301 11.18 0.38 -11.40
C VAL A 301 10.95 -1.11 -11.35
N ASP A 302 11.31 -1.85 -12.40
CA ASP A 302 11.17 -3.31 -12.43
C ASP A 302 12.05 -3.98 -11.37
N GLU A 303 13.34 -3.59 -11.27
CA GLU A 303 14.23 -4.07 -10.20
C GLU A 303 13.68 -3.72 -8.82
N LEU A 304 13.19 -2.49 -8.64
CA LEU A 304 12.61 -2.03 -7.39
C LEU A 304 11.43 -2.90 -6.97
N LEU A 305 10.44 -3.09 -7.84
CA LEU A 305 9.23 -3.82 -7.52
C LEU A 305 9.49 -5.31 -7.28
N VAL A 306 10.37 -5.93 -8.06
CA VAL A 306 10.81 -7.31 -7.82
C VAL A 306 11.46 -7.43 -6.44
N ALA A 307 12.36 -6.50 -6.09
CA ALA A 307 13.03 -6.53 -4.80
C ALA A 307 12.07 -6.26 -3.63
N LEU A 308 11.16 -5.28 -3.77
CA LEU A 308 10.14 -4.99 -2.75
C LEU A 308 9.22 -6.19 -2.50
N ASN A 309 8.75 -6.85 -3.56
CA ASN A 309 7.83 -7.98 -3.47
C ASN A 309 8.48 -9.26 -2.92
N SER A 310 9.78 -9.45 -3.15
CA SER A 310 10.55 -10.60 -2.66
C SER A 310 11.25 -10.37 -1.32
N TRP A 311 11.13 -9.17 -0.75
CA TRP A 311 11.84 -8.78 0.47
C TRP A 311 11.37 -9.57 1.71
N ALA A 312 12.34 -9.98 2.53
CA ALA A 312 12.09 -10.64 3.80
C ALA A 312 12.53 -9.75 4.97
N ALA A 313 11.63 -9.58 5.95
CA ALA A 313 11.91 -8.76 7.11
C ALA A 313 13.05 -9.34 7.94
N PRO A 314 14.05 -8.53 8.35
CA PRO A 314 15.08 -8.97 9.28
C PRO A 314 14.47 -9.27 10.66
N CYS A 315 15.19 -10.07 11.47
CA CYS A 315 14.80 -10.25 12.87
C CYS A 315 14.88 -8.91 13.61
N PRO A 316 13.87 -8.54 14.42
CA PRO A 316 13.94 -7.33 15.24
C PRO A 316 15.18 -7.31 16.15
N LYS A 317 15.69 -6.12 16.44
CA LYS A 317 16.88 -5.95 17.28
C LYS A 317 16.65 -6.41 18.71
N TRP A 318 15.41 -6.31 19.16
CA TRP A 318 14.97 -6.66 20.52
C TRP A 318 13.82 -7.68 20.40
N ASN A 319 14.06 -8.91 20.84
CA ASN A 319 13.05 -9.97 21.01
C ASN A 319 12.83 -10.21 22.49
#